data_f26db955946f66c8273fb7f07e1fe368
#
_entry.id   f26db955946f66c8273fb7f07e1fe368
#
_cell.length_a   1.000
_cell.length_b   1.000
_cell.length_c   1.000
_cell.angle_alpha   90.00
_cell.angle_beta   90.00
_cell.angle_gamma   90.00
#
_symmetry.space_group_name_H-M   'P 1'
#
loop_
_entity.id
_entity.type
_entity.pdbx_description
1 polymer ?
#
loop_
_entity_poly.entity_id
_entity_poly.type
_entity_poly.pdbx_seq_one_letter_code
_entity_poly.pdbx_strand_id
1 'polypeptide(L)'
;STPGRFIFSLLVSIFVFTYPAHAQKSRAQLEREKRQNLAKIAQTNRILQETGAEKQASLGQLNALNEQITTHQRLINKISEEVALLDREINKVGQMLTAMESDFLGLQREYAAMLYAASKTTNSYNKILFLFSADSFTSMLMRMKYLKQYSETRKEQLQQIETMRHALTGKRAALDQKKNEKRGLLASQMKESQNLMTLKDKQNQVVQKLSTKEQELSNELAERKESVEKLENLIAAVIAEEIRRAAEREKAAKGRSEALAGTKRSTGRTAPTASSAAAAAVAASFEASRSQLNWPVSSGFIANHFGRQSHPILKGVIVDNHGVDIQTNRGEEVRAVYDGEVATVTDIPGMHKLIMIKHGDEYWTVYAKLAKVKVARGEKIKARQVIGEVYTDAEGTSQLQFQIWRNQEKMNPETWLLGK
;
A
#
# COMPACT_ATOMS: atom_id res chain seq x y z
N SER A 1 25.16 -42.14 -58.67
CA SER A 1 25.32 -42.35 -57.20
C SER A 1 25.31 -41.04 -56.49
N THR A 2 24.18 -40.71 -55.89
CA THR A 2 23.90 -39.51 -55.12
C THR A 2 24.16 -39.79 -53.62
N PRO A 3 24.85 -38.94 -52.85
CA PRO A 3 24.89 -39.07 -51.40
C PRO A 3 23.75 -38.28 -50.76
N GLY A 4 23.03 -38.98 -49.86
CA GLY A 4 21.90 -38.48 -49.13
C GLY A 4 22.26 -37.41 -48.12
N ARG A 5 21.41 -36.40 -48.05
CA ARG A 5 21.40 -35.35 -47.01
C ARG A 5 20.73 -35.91 -45.76
N PHE A 6 21.47 -36.17 -44.69
CA PHE A 6 20.95 -36.37 -43.36
C PHE A 6 20.60 -35.00 -42.75
N ILE A 7 19.32 -34.70 -42.64
CA ILE A 7 18.80 -33.57 -41.87
C ILE A 7 18.68 -34.06 -40.41
N PHE A 8 19.58 -33.63 -39.55
CA PHE A 8 19.50 -33.85 -38.12
C PHE A 8 18.59 -32.75 -37.55
N SER A 9 17.32 -33.11 -37.35
CA SER A 9 16.34 -32.23 -36.67
C SER A 9 16.60 -32.27 -35.19
N LEU A 10 17.27 -31.23 -34.65
CA LEU A 10 17.50 -31.04 -33.23
C LEU A 10 16.23 -30.42 -32.63
N LEU A 11 15.38 -31.26 -32.07
CA LEU A 11 14.20 -30.87 -31.26
C LEU A 11 14.70 -30.32 -29.92
N VAL A 12 14.89 -29.00 -29.86
CA VAL A 12 15.13 -28.29 -28.60
C VAL A 12 13.80 -28.19 -27.86
N SER A 13 13.55 -29.14 -26.96
CA SER A 13 12.48 -29.04 -25.94
C SER A 13 12.78 -27.88 -25.03
N ILE A 14 12.18 -26.72 -25.27
CA ILE A 14 12.17 -25.61 -24.32
C ILE A 14 11.27 -26.01 -23.15
N PHE A 15 11.87 -26.57 -22.12
CA PHE A 15 11.24 -26.74 -20.81
C PHE A 15 11.12 -25.35 -20.18
N VAL A 16 9.98 -24.69 -20.40
CA VAL A 16 9.63 -23.46 -19.69
C VAL A 16 9.35 -23.84 -18.24
N PHE A 17 10.40 -23.83 -17.41
CA PHE A 17 10.25 -23.80 -15.97
C PHE A 17 9.61 -22.48 -15.59
N THR A 18 8.28 -22.46 -15.45
CA THR A 18 7.55 -21.39 -14.78
C THR A 18 7.87 -21.47 -13.30
N TYR A 19 9.01 -20.90 -12.88
CA TYR A 19 9.19 -20.53 -11.49
C TYR A 19 8.11 -19.50 -11.16
N PRO A 20 7.37 -19.63 -10.03
CA PRO A 20 6.53 -18.54 -9.57
C PRO A 20 7.48 -17.37 -9.30
N ALA A 21 7.48 -16.40 -10.18
CA ALA A 21 8.13 -15.13 -9.96
C ALA A 21 7.43 -14.51 -8.74
N HIS A 22 8.00 -14.70 -7.55
CA HIS A 22 7.71 -13.82 -6.43
C HIS A 22 8.03 -12.42 -6.95
N ALA A 23 6.98 -11.67 -7.25
CA ALA A 23 7.10 -10.34 -7.83
C ALA A 23 7.97 -9.49 -6.89
N GLN A 24 9.22 -9.35 -7.24
CA GLN A 24 10.20 -8.60 -6.48
C GLN A 24 9.74 -7.14 -6.58
N LYS A 25 9.31 -6.57 -5.44
CA LYS A 25 8.86 -5.18 -5.39
C LYS A 25 9.88 -4.28 -6.06
N SER A 26 9.43 -3.48 -7.01
CA SER A 26 10.31 -2.53 -7.68
C SER A 26 10.74 -1.43 -6.71
N ARG A 27 11.91 -0.84 -6.92
CA ARG A 27 12.41 0.30 -6.12
C ARG A 27 11.37 1.43 -6.01
N ALA A 28 10.65 1.71 -7.10
CA ALA A 28 9.59 2.72 -7.12
C ALA A 28 8.41 2.38 -6.19
N GLN A 29 8.08 1.09 -6.01
CA GLN A 29 7.07 0.67 -5.04
C GLN A 29 7.55 0.87 -3.61
N LEU A 30 8.80 0.49 -3.30
CA LEU A 30 9.39 0.70 -1.97
C LEU A 30 9.45 2.18 -1.59
N GLU A 31 9.83 3.06 -2.51
CA GLU A 31 9.84 4.51 -2.29
C GLU A 31 8.44 5.08 -2.05
N ARG A 32 7.41 4.58 -2.75
CA ARG A 32 6.01 4.98 -2.51
C ARG A 32 5.54 4.54 -1.14
N GLU A 33 5.78 3.29 -0.76
CA GLU A 33 5.44 2.76 0.56
C GLU A 33 6.17 3.52 1.68
N LYS A 34 7.43 3.88 1.48
CA LYS A 34 8.22 4.71 2.40
C LYS A 34 7.60 6.10 2.60
N ARG A 35 7.23 6.79 1.51
CA ARG A 35 6.55 8.10 1.59
C ARG A 35 5.21 8.00 2.31
N GLN A 36 4.42 6.95 2.06
CA GLN A 36 3.17 6.70 2.78
C GLN A 36 3.40 6.49 4.28
N ASN A 37 4.41 5.70 4.66
CA ASN A 37 4.75 5.49 6.07
C ASN A 37 5.20 6.79 6.75
N LEU A 38 5.98 7.64 6.09
CA LEU A 38 6.37 8.95 6.64
C LEU A 38 5.17 9.88 6.81
N ALA A 39 4.22 9.88 5.89
CA ALA A 39 2.97 10.64 6.02
C ALA A 39 2.11 10.12 7.20
N LYS A 40 2.01 8.81 7.38
CA LYS A 40 1.34 8.19 8.53
C LYS A 40 2.01 8.56 9.86
N ILE A 41 3.34 8.53 9.93
CA ILE A 41 4.10 8.97 11.11
C ILE A 41 3.76 10.43 11.45
N ALA A 42 3.80 11.33 10.48
CA ALA A 42 3.48 12.74 10.70
C ALA A 42 2.03 12.93 11.20
N GLN A 43 1.07 12.21 10.63
CA GLN A 43 -0.32 12.21 11.06
C GLN A 43 -0.49 11.67 12.49
N THR A 44 0.11 10.51 12.78
CA THR A 44 0.00 9.89 14.11
C THR A 44 0.72 10.72 15.18
N ASN A 45 1.81 11.41 14.83
CA ASN A 45 2.47 12.38 15.70
C ASN A 45 1.52 13.51 16.13
N ARG A 46 0.71 14.03 15.21
CA ARG A 46 -0.27 15.06 15.52
C ARG A 46 -1.34 14.54 16.49
N ILE A 47 -1.90 13.36 16.21
CA ILE A 47 -2.88 12.71 17.09
C ILE A 47 -2.28 12.47 18.49
N LEU A 48 -1.03 12.01 18.55
CA LEU A 48 -0.33 11.80 19.84
C LEU A 48 -0.12 13.11 20.58
N GLN A 49 0.23 14.21 19.91
CA GLN A 49 0.38 15.52 20.55
C GLN A 49 -0.95 16.01 21.11
N GLU A 50 -2.04 15.90 20.36
CA GLU A 50 -3.40 16.30 20.79
C GLU A 50 -3.85 15.45 21.99
N THR A 51 -3.66 14.12 21.95
CA THR A 51 -4.01 13.20 23.06
C THR A 51 -3.06 13.33 24.25
N GLY A 52 -1.80 13.66 24.02
CA GLY A 52 -0.79 13.81 25.09
C GLY A 52 -0.74 15.19 25.72
N ALA A 53 -1.54 16.16 25.27
CA ALA A 53 -1.67 17.49 25.88
C ALA A 53 -2.32 17.43 27.27
N GLU A 54 -3.15 16.43 27.52
CA GLU A 54 -3.68 16.13 28.84
C GLU A 54 -2.59 15.46 29.70
N LYS A 55 -2.45 15.91 30.97
CA LYS A 55 -1.39 15.45 31.89
C LYS A 55 -1.53 13.98 32.32
N GLN A 56 -2.60 13.33 31.98
CA GLN A 56 -2.90 11.96 32.38
C GLN A 56 -2.65 10.96 31.25
N ALA A 57 -2.08 9.80 31.58
CA ALA A 57 -1.95 8.70 30.65
C ALA A 57 -3.34 8.15 30.29
N SER A 58 -3.60 7.95 29.00
CA SER A 58 -4.88 7.47 28.49
C SER A 58 -4.71 6.29 27.53
N LEU A 59 -5.77 5.51 27.34
CA LEU A 59 -5.81 4.44 26.35
C LEU A 59 -5.61 4.99 24.92
N GLY A 60 -6.12 6.20 24.66
CA GLY A 60 -5.91 6.86 23.37
C GLY A 60 -4.44 7.18 23.11
N GLN A 61 -3.70 7.62 24.13
CA GLN A 61 -2.26 7.83 24.05
C GLN A 61 -1.51 6.51 23.79
N LEU A 62 -1.91 5.43 24.47
CA LEU A 62 -1.33 4.10 24.26
C LEU A 62 -1.57 3.62 22.82
N ASN A 63 -2.78 3.77 22.32
CA ASN A 63 -3.14 3.37 20.95
C ASN A 63 -2.33 4.17 19.92
N ALA A 64 -2.18 5.48 20.10
CA ALA A 64 -1.37 6.31 19.21
C ALA A 64 0.11 5.91 19.22
N LEU A 65 0.68 5.58 20.40
CA LEU A 65 2.04 5.06 20.52
C LEU A 65 2.20 3.71 19.82
N ASN A 66 1.24 2.80 19.97
CA ASN A 66 1.24 1.50 19.32
C ASN A 66 1.25 1.65 17.78
N GLU A 67 0.40 2.53 17.22
CA GLU A 67 0.39 2.78 15.77
C GLU A 67 1.70 3.40 15.29
N GLN A 68 2.29 4.33 16.05
CA GLN A 68 3.62 4.87 15.73
C GLN A 68 4.69 3.77 15.71
N ILE A 69 4.77 2.95 16.75
CA ILE A 69 5.71 1.83 16.84
C ILE A 69 5.56 0.91 15.63
N THR A 70 4.32 0.55 15.30
CA THR A 70 4.03 -0.32 14.15
C THR A 70 4.47 0.32 12.83
N THR A 71 4.20 1.61 12.66
CA THR A 71 4.56 2.34 11.43
C THR A 71 6.06 2.54 11.30
N HIS A 72 6.77 2.87 12.39
CA HIS A 72 8.25 2.92 12.38
C HIS A 72 8.87 1.56 12.09
N GLN A 73 8.30 0.47 12.65
CA GLN A 73 8.77 -0.89 12.35
C GLN A 73 8.58 -1.24 10.86
N ARG A 74 7.43 -0.89 10.27
CA ARG A 74 7.21 -1.06 8.81
C ARG A 74 8.20 -0.24 7.99
N LEU A 75 8.49 1.01 8.40
CA LEU A 75 9.47 1.86 7.73
C LEU A 75 10.87 1.25 7.77
N ILE A 76 11.31 0.76 8.93
CA ILE A 76 12.60 0.08 9.08
C ILE A 76 12.69 -1.16 8.18
N ASN A 77 11.62 -1.97 8.13
CA ASN A 77 11.57 -3.13 7.24
C ASN A 77 11.68 -2.72 5.75
N LYS A 78 11.03 -1.63 5.34
CA LYS A 78 11.13 -1.12 3.95
C LYS A 78 12.52 -0.61 3.61
N ILE A 79 13.17 0.09 4.53
CA ILE A 79 14.58 0.50 4.35
C ILE A 79 15.48 -0.72 4.23
N SER A 80 15.23 -1.77 5.03
CA SER A 80 16.00 -3.02 4.96
C SER A 80 15.83 -3.74 3.61
N GLU A 81 14.60 -3.80 3.07
CA GLU A 81 14.33 -4.34 1.73
C GLU A 81 15.06 -3.54 0.64
N GLU A 82 15.06 -2.21 0.74
CA GLU A 82 15.75 -1.31 -0.21
C GLU A 82 17.27 -1.49 -0.15
N VAL A 83 17.85 -1.59 1.06
CA VAL A 83 19.27 -1.88 1.26
C VAL A 83 19.65 -3.23 0.64
N ALA A 84 18.84 -4.29 0.86
CA ALA A 84 19.09 -5.60 0.29
C ALA A 84 19.00 -5.61 -1.25
N LEU A 85 18.10 -4.83 -1.84
CA LEU A 85 18.02 -4.65 -3.28
C LEU A 85 19.28 -3.95 -3.81
N LEU A 86 19.69 -2.86 -3.17
CA LEU A 86 20.86 -2.06 -3.56
C LEU A 86 22.15 -2.88 -3.42
N ASP A 87 22.26 -3.77 -2.42
CA ASP A 87 23.39 -4.71 -2.30
C ASP A 87 23.51 -5.66 -3.47
N ARG A 88 22.39 -6.21 -3.92
CA ARG A 88 22.38 -7.07 -5.12
C ARG A 88 22.82 -6.31 -6.37
N GLU A 89 22.38 -5.06 -6.52
CA GLU A 89 22.78 -4.21 -7.63
C GLU A 89 24.27 -3.84 -7.58
N ILE A 90 24.78 -3.48 -6.39
CA ILE A 90 26.20 -3.22 -6.16
C ILE A 90 27.06 -4.41 -6.53
N ASN A 91 26.67 -5.62 -6.07
CA ASN A 91 27.39 -6.85 -6.39
C ASN A 91 27.39 -7.16 -7.88
N LYS A 92 26.21 -6.99 -8.55
CA LYS A 92 26.12 -7.19 -10.00
C LYS A 92 26.99 -6.20 -10.78
N VAL A 93 26.95 -4.92 -10.43
CA VAL A 93 27.80 -3.90 -11.09
C VAL A 93 29.27 -4.16 -10.79
N GLY A 94 29.60 -4.59 -9.58
CA GLY A 94 30.97 -4.98 -9.20
C GLY A 94 31.51 -6.12 -10.04
N GLN A 95 30.74 -7.20 -10.21
CA GLN A 95 31.12 -8.33 -11.07
C GLN A 95 31.31 -7.91 -12.53
N MET A 96 30.37 -7.08 -13.06
CA MET A 96 30.52 -6.53 -14.42
C MET A 96 31.77 -5.68 -14.56
N LEU A 97 32.08 -4.88 -13.55
CA LEU A 97 33.28 -4.03 -13.55
C LEU A 97 34.56 -4.88 -13.60
N THR A 98 34.64 -5.93 -12.76
CA THR A 98 35.79 -6.85 -12.75
C THR A 98 35.99 -7.54 -14.10
N ALA A 99 34.91 -8.01 -14.74
CA ALA A 99 34.96 -8.60 -16.07
C ALA A 99 35.48 -7.58 -17.11
N MET A 100 34.89 -6.38 -17.15
CA MET A 100 35.32 -5.31 -18.05
C MET A 100 36.80 -4.88 -17.84
N GLU A 101 37.27 -4.87 -16.57
CA GLU A 101 38.66 -4.58 -16.27
C GLU A 101 39.61 -5.67 -16.83
N SER A 102 39.21 -6.93 -16.71
CA SER A 102 39.96 -8.06 -17.30
C SER A 102 40.04 -7.94 -18.81
N ASP A 103 38.90 -7.67 -19.48
CA ASP A 103 38.85 -7.48 -20.94
C ASP A 103 39.68 -6.29 -21.38
N PHE A 104 39.60 -5.17 -20.66
CA PHE A 104 40.41 -3.97 -20.93
C PHE A 104 41.90 -4.25 -20.86
N LEU A 105 42.36 -4.97 -19.82
CA LEU A 105 43.75 -5.39 -19.69
C LEU A 105 44.16 -6.37 -20.80
N GLY A 106 43.25 -7.20 -21.27
CA GLY A 106 43.43 -8.07 -22.44
C GLY A 106 43.71 -7.26 -23.71
N LEU A 107 42.83 -6.32 -24.03
CA LEU A 107 42.94 -5.43 -25.17
C LEU A 107 44.24 -4.58 -25.13
N GLN A 108 44.60 -4.08 -23.95
CA GLN A 108 45.88 -3.33 -23.79
C GLN A 108 47.12 -4.21 -24.08
N ARG A 109 47.11 -5.47 -23.60
CA ARG A 109 48.21 -6.41 -23.83
C ARG A 109 48.35 -6.77 -25.32
N GLU A 110 47.22 -7.04 -25.98
CA GLU A 110 47.19 -7.32 -27.42
C GLU A 110 47.69 -6.12 -28.23
N TYR A 111 47.21 -4.93 -27.91
CA TYR A 111 47.67 -3.69 -28.55
C TYR A 111 49.16 -3.44 -28.34
N ALA A 112 49.67 -3.63 -27.11
CA ALA A 112 51.08 -3.49 -26.78
C ALA A 112 51.95 -4.53 -27.54
N ALA A 113 51.50 -5.79 -27.62
CA ALA A 113 52.22 -6.83 -28.39
C ALA A 113 52.28 -6.47 -29.88
N MET A 114 51.18 -5.95 -30.43
CA MET A 114 51.11 -5.50 -31.82
C MET A 114 52.04 -4.27 -32.06
N LEU A 115 52.09 -3.32 -31.12
CA LEU A 115 53.01 -2.19 -31.18
C LEU A 115 54.46 -2.64 -31.14
N TYR A 116 54.78 -3.58 -30.26
CA TYR A 116 56.12 -4.14 -30.15
C TYR A 116 56.56 -4.86 -31.44
N ALA A 117 55.68 -5.66 -32.02
CA ALA A 117 55.93 -6.31 -33.32
C ALA A 117 56.14 -5.28 -34.44
N ALA A 118 55.33 -4.22 -34.45
CA ALA A 118 55.48 -3.13 -35.42
C ALA A 118 56.77 -2.34 -35.25
N SER A 119 57.24 -2.13 -34.00
CA SER A 119 58.46 -1.35 -33.72
C SER A 119 59.72 -2.02 -34.29
N LYS A 120 59.74 -3.33 -34.38
CA LYS A 120 60.83 -4.11 -35.01
C LYS A 120 60.92 -3.89 -36.54
N THR A 121 59.82 -3.46 -37.15
CA THR A 121 59.71 -3.30 -38.61
C THR A 121 59.60 -1.81 -39.03
N THR A 122 59.79 -0.85 -38.11
CA THR A 122 59.42 0.55 -38.28
C THR A 122 60.53 1.39 -38.95
N ASN A 123 61.34 0.86 -39.83
CA ASN A 123 62.09 1.73 -40.73
C ASN A 123 61.21 1.98 -41.96
N SER A 124 60.98 3.26 -42.29
CA SER A 124 60.20 3.64 -43.50
C SER A 124 60.72 2.96 -44.78
N TYR A 125 62.03 2.76 -44.83
CA TYR A 125 62.69 1.97 -45.87
C TYR A 125 62.20 0.53 -45.90
N ASN A 126 61.94 -0.11 -44.78
CA ASN A 126 61.52 -1.49 -44.74
C ASN A 126 60.08 -1.68 -45.26
N LYS A 127 59.19 -0.69 -45.13
CA LYS A 127 57.83 -0.75 -45.70
C LYS A 127 57.88 -0.63 -47.23
N ILE A 128 58.71 0.26 -47.74
CA ILE A 128 58.92 0.46 -49.16
C ILE A 128 59.65 -0.79 -49.76
N LEU A 129 60.69 -1.26 -49.10
CA LEU A 129 61.41 -2.46 -49.48
C LEU A 129 60.49 -3.70 -49.47
N PHE A 130 59.62 -3.83 -48.47
CA PHE A 130 58.60 -4.92 -48.38
C PHE A 130 57.61 -4.89 -49.54
N LEU A 131 57.19 -3.71 -50.00
CA LEU A 131 56.32 -3.58 -51.18
C LEU A 131 57.03 -3.93 -52.46
N PHE A 132 58.27 -3.41 -52.65
CA PHE A 132 59.04 -3.58 -53.89
C PHE A 132 59.80 -4.91 -54.00
N SER A 133 59.92 -5.66 -52.89
CA SER A 133 60.45 -7.04 -52.88
C SER A 133 59.40 -8.09 -53.27
N ALA A 134 58.32 -7.68 -53.84
CA ALA A 134 57.26 -8.59 -54.35
C ALA A 134 57.61 -9.15 -55.73
N ASP A 135 57.46 -10.45 -55.89
CA ASP A 135 57.82 -11.16 -57.15
C ASP A 135 56.87 -10.85 -58.32
N SER A 136 55.75 -10.19 -58.05
CA SER A 136 54.75 -9.81 -59.04
C SER A 136 53.97 -8.56 -58.61
N PHE A 137 53.39 -7.86 -59.59
CA PHE A 137 52.52 -6.71 -59.33
C PHE A 137 51.30 -7.09 -58.47
N THR A 138 50.74 -8.27 -58.66
CA THR A 138 49.63 -8.80 -57.86
C THR A 138 50.04 -9.00 -56.41
N SER A 139 51.24 -9.55 -56.16
CA SER A 139 51.79 -9.68 -54.80
C SER A 139 52.05 -8.35 -54.15
N MET A 140 52.48 -7.33 -54.89
CA MET A 140 52.66 -5.97 -54.38
C MET A 140 51.32 -5.34 -53.95
N LEU A 141 50.26 -5.48 -54.74
CA LEU A 141 48.91 -5.03 -54.41
C LEU A 141 48.35 -5.72 -53.16
N MET A 142 48.58 -7.04 -53.03
CA MET A 142 48.17 -7.79 -51.86
C MET A 142 48.93 -7.30 -50.61
N ARG A 143 50.22 -7.07 -50.66
CA ARG A 143 51.01 -6.51 -49.54
C ARG A 143 50.53 -5.10 -49.18
N MET A 144 50.17 -4.27 -50.11
CA MET A 144 49.63 -2.94 -49.89
C MET A 144 48.26 -3.05 -49.14
N LYS A 145 47.38 -3.97 -49.58
CA LYS A 145 46.09 -4.26 -48.94
C LYS A 145 46.30 -4.72 -47.47
N TYR A 146 47.27 -5.60 -47.23
CA TYR A 146 47.60 -6.02 -45.87
C TYR A 146 48.07 -4.87 -45.00
N LEU A 147 48.94 -3.97 -45.49
CA LEU A 147 49.37 -2.80 -44.71
C LEU A 147 48.24 -1.84 -44.42
N LYS A 148 47.30 -1.66 -45.34
CA LYS A 148 46.13 -0.84 -45.12
C LYS A 148 45.20 -1.48 -44.10
N GLN A 149 44.87 -2.76 -44.23
CA GLN A 149 44.06 -3.50 -43.28
C GLN A 149 44.66 -3.50 -41.87
N TYR A 150 45.98 -3.70 -41.76
CA TYR A 150 46.69 -3.65 -40.51
C TYR A 150 46.56 -2.26 -39.82
N SER A 151 46.69 -1.17 -40.61
CA SER A 151 46.53 0.20 -40.12
C SER A 151 45.09 0.48 -39.65
N GLU A 152 44.10 0.00 -40.39
CA GLU A 152 42.68 0.13 -40.03
C GLU A 152 42.34 -0.64 -38.76
N THR A 153 42.73 -1.91 -38.63
CA THR A 153 42.55 -2.73 -37.44
C THR A 153 43.21 -2.08 -36.21
N ARG A 154 44.39 -1.48 -36.36
CA ARG A 154 45.08 -0.80 -35.30
C ARG A 154 44.33 0.44 -34.80
N LYS A 155 43.73 1.20 -35.71
CA LYS A 155 42.90 2.36 -35.38
C LYS A 155 41.64 1.94 -34.65
N GLU A 156 41.00 0.86 -35.09
CA GLU A 156 39.82 0.29 -34.47
C GLU A 156 40.11 -0.20 -33.04
N GLN A 157 41.23 -0.91 -32.83
CA GLN A 157 41.62 -1.37 -31.49
C GLN A 157 41.88 -0.20 -30.52
N LEU A 158 42.53 0.85 -30.97
CA LEU A 158 42.72 2.05 -30.16
C LEU A 158 41.41 2.70 -29.75
N GLN A 159 40.48 2.79 -30.69
CA GLN A 159 39.14 3.31 -30.44
C GLN A 159 38.35 2.42 -29.46
N GLN A 160 38.46 1.07 -29.56
CA GLN A 160 37.88 0.14 -28.63
C GLN A 160 38.45 0.31 -27.21
N ILE A 161 39.77 0.45 -27.06
CA ILE A 161 40.44 0.71 -25.79
C ILE A 161 39.94 2.01 -25.16
N GLU A 162 39.80 3.07 -25.95
CA GLU A 162 39.30 4.37 -25.46
C GLU A 162 37.83 4.29 -25.03
N THR A 163 36.99 3.66 -25.82
CA THR A 163 35.59 3.43 -25.49
C THR A 163 35.43 2.61 -24.21
N MET A 164 36.20 1.52 -24.07
CA MET A 164 36.21 0.69 -22.88
C MET A 164 36.66 1.45 -21.63
N ARG A 165 37.69 2.29 -21.76
CA ARG A 165 38.15 3.16 -20.67
C ARG A 165 37.08 4.11 -20.17
N HIS A 166 36.36 4.77 -21.10
CA HIS A 166 35.25 5.65 -20.75
C HIS A 166 34.10 4.87 -20.07
N ALA A 167 33.75 3.69 -20.59
CA ALA A 167 32.73 2.84 -20.01
C ALA A 167 33.11 2.38 -18.59
N LEU A 168 34.35 1.97 -18.36
CA LEU A 168 34.87 1.61 -17.04
C LEU A 168 34.77 2.78 -16.04
N THR A 169 35.19 3.98 -16.45
CA THR A 169 35.14 5.18 -15.61
C THR A 169 33.68 5.48 -15.21
N GLY A 170 32.75 5.43 -16.16
CA GLY A 170 31.32 5.63 -15.91
C GLY A 170 30.74 4.56 -14.97
N LYS A 171 31.11 3.29 -15.15
CA LYS A 171 30.66 2.20 -14.27
C LYS A 171 31.22 2.31 -12.84
N ARG A 172 32.48 2.73 -12.67
CA ARG A 172 33.07 2.99 -11.35
C ARG A 172 32.33 4.12 -10.63
N ALA A 173 32.08 5.23 -11.31
CA ALA A 173 31.32 6.36 -10.75
C ALA A 173 29.90 5.93 -10.32
N ALA A 174 29.20 5.16 -11.16
CA ALA A 174 27.87 4.62 -10.84
C ALA A 174 27.91 3.66 -9.61
N LEU A 175 28.96 2.85 -9.47
CA LEU A 175 29.15 1.97 -8.31
C LEU A 175 29.36 2.78 -7.02
N ASP A 176 30.19 3.82 -7.07
CA ASP A 176 30.45 4.68 -5.91
C ASP A 176 29.20 5.45 -5.50
N GLN A 177 28.41 5.93 -6.46
CA GLN A 177 27.14 6.56 -6.19
C GLN A 177 26.18 5.60 -5.44
N LYS A 178 26.05 4.34 -5.91
CA LYS A 178 25.22 3.32 -5.25
C LYS A 178 25.71 2.99 -3.84
N LYS A 179 27.03 2.92 -3.62
CA LYS A 179 27.60 2.71 -2.29
C LYS A 179 27.29 3.87 -1.34
N ASN A 180 27.35 5.11 -1.81
CA ASN A 180 27.00 6.29 -1.01
C ASN A 180 25.52 6.33 -0.67
N GLU A 181 24.65 5.98 -1.62
CA GLU A 181 23.22 5.82 -1.41
C GLU A 181 22.92 4.78 -0.32
N LYS A 182 23.56 3.62 -0.40
CA LYS A 182 23.45 2.57 0.65
C LYS A 182 23.85 3.09 2.03
N ARG A 183 24.96 3.86 2.12
CA ARG A 183 25.39 4.47 3.40
C ARG A 183 24.32 5.41 3.96
N GLY A 184 23.70 6.23 3.12
CA GLY A 184 22.59 7.10 3.51
C GLY A 184 21.38 6.34 4.04
N LEU A 185 21.00 5.24 3.38
CA LEU A 185 19.92 4.37 3.84
C LEU A 185 20.21 3.70 5.19
N LEU A 186 21.43 3.20 5.39
CA LEU A 186 21.84 2.61 6.66
C LEU A 186 21.84 3.65 7.81
N ALA A 187 22.28 4.88 7.55
CA ALA A 187 22.20 5.96 8.54
C ALA A 187 20.73 6.30 8.88
N SER A 188 19.85 6.34 7.89
CA SER A 188 18.41 6.52 8.09
C SER A 188 17.80 5.38 8.91
N GLN A 189 18.14 4.14 8.60
CA GLN A 189 17.69 2.95 9.35
C GLN A 189 18.09 3.01 10.83
N MET A 190 19.34 3.41 11.10
CA MET A 190 19.85 3.57 12.46
C MET A 190 19.07 4.63 13.23
N LYS A 191 18.80 5.79 12.62
CA LYS A 191 17.99 6.86 13.20
C LYS A 191 16.57 6.38 13.53
N GLU A 192 15.92 5.68 12.60
CA GLU A 192 14.57 5.15 12.81
C GLU A 192 14.54 4.08 13.91
N SER A 193 15.59 3.27 14.04
CA SER A 193 15.72 2.31 15.13
C SER A 193 15.84 3.00 16.49
N GLN A 194 16.56 4.11 16.59
CA GLN A 194 16.65 4.93 17.82
C GLN A 194 15.29 5.56 18.16
N ASN A 195 14.58 6.09 17.17
CA ASN A 195 13.22 6.62 17.35
C ASN A 195 12.28 5.53 17.88
N LEU A 196 12.33 4.34 17.30
CA LEU A 196 11.52 3.20 17.74
C LEU A 196 11.79 2.82 19.20
N MET A 197 13.06 2.82 19.61
CA MET A 197 13.45 2.54 21.01
C MET A 197 12.85 3.58 21.96
N THR A 198 12.97 4.87 21.63
CA THR A 198 12.38 5.97 22.43
C THR A 198 10.86 5.83 22.53
N LEU A 199 10.18 5.44 21.44
CA LEU A 199 8.72 5.23 21.46
C LEU A 199 8.33 4.05 22.35
N LYS A 200 9.07 2.95 22.32
CA LYS A 200 8.86 1.80 23.22
C LYS A 200 9.04 2.17 24.69
N ASP A 201 10.02 3.00 25.02
CA ASP A 201 10.21 3.47 26.38
C ASP A 201 9.02 4.34 26.84
N LYS A 202 8.54 5.25 25.98
CA LYS A 202 7.32 6.04 26.24
C LYS A 202 6.09 5.15 26.41
N GLN A 203 5.93 4.14 25.53
CA GLN A 203 4.86 3.16 25.65
C GLN A 203 4.87 2.45 27.00
N ASN A 204 6.04 1.97 27.45
CA ASN A 204 6.19 1.31 28.74
C ASN A 204 5.80 2.23 29.90
N GLN A 205 6.21 3.51 29.86
CA GLN A 205 5.82 4.50 30.88
C GLN A 205 4.31 4.70 30.93
N VAL A 206 3.65 4.80 29.77
CA VAL A 206 2.19 4.93 29.69
C VAL A 206 1.50 3.68 30.23
N VAL A 207 1.97 2.49 29.84
CA VAL A 207 1.44 1.20 30.35
C VAL A 207 1.56 1.13 31.88
N GLN A 208 2.70 1.51 32.46
CA GLN A 208 2.88 1.52 33.91
C GLN A 208 1.88 2.48 34.60
N LYS A 209 1.71 3.70 34.08
CA LYS A 209 0.74 4.66 34.60
C LYS A 209 -0.71 4.19 34.49
N LEU A 210 -1.08 3.54 33.39
CA LEU A 210 -2.41 2.96 33.21
C LEU A 210 -2.64 1.75 34.11
N SER A 211 -1.62 0.94 34.35
CA SER A 211 -1.71 -0.21 35.29
C SER A 211 -2.00 0.23 36.71
N THR A 212 -1.55 1.42 37.15
CA THR A 212 -1.91 1.96 38.46
C THR A 212 -3.38 2.41 38.57
N LYS A 213 -4.06 2.57 37.44
CA LYS A 213 -5.48 2.94 37.34
C LYS A 213 -6.40 1.76 36.95
N GLU A 214 -5.97 0.55 37.26
CA GLU A 214 -6.69 -0.67 36.85
C GLU A 214 -8.18 -0.66 37.29
N GLN A 215 -8.47 -0.19 38.50
CA GLN A 215 -9.84 -0.11 39.01
C GLN A 215 -10.71 0.90 38.26
N GLU A 216 -10.15 2.07 37.93
CA GLU A 216 -10.85 3.11 37.13
C GLU A 216 -11.16 2.60 35.74
N LEU A 217 -10.17 1.97 35.09
CA LEU A 217 -10.33 1.35 33.76
C LEU A 217 -11.35 0.21 33.76
N SER A 218 -11.44 -0.57 34.84
CA SER A 218 -12.44 -1.63 34.98
C SER A 218 -13.86 -1.07 35.05
N ASN A 219 -14.05 0.02 35.82
CA ASN A 219 -15.35 0.71 35.92
C ASN A 219 -15.74 1.33 34.56
N GLU A 220 -14.82 2.03 33.90
CA GLU A 220 -15.05 2.59 32.57
C GLU A 220 -15.43 1.51 31.54
N LEU A 221 -14.77 0.35 31.59
CA LEU A 221 -15.10 -0.78 30.74
C LEU A 221 -16.51 -1.31 30.97
N ALA A 222 -16.97 -1.35 32.23
CA ALA A 222 -18.34 -1.78 32.57
C ALA A 222 -19.38 -0.82 32.00
N GLU A 223 -19.20 0.49 32.18
CA GLU A 223 -20.07 1.53 31.61
C GLU A 223 -20.08 1.49 30.08
N ARG A 224 -18.91 1.27 29.48
CA ARG A 224 -18.79 1.15 28.01
C ARG A 224 -19.51 -0.08 27.48
N LYS A 225 -19.45 -1.23 28.17
CA LYS A 225 -20.21 -2.43 27.80
C LYS A 225 -21.70 -2.18 27.82
N GLU A 226 -22.24 -1.54 28.87
CA GLU A 226 -23.66 -1.18 28.96
C GLU A 226 -24.06 -0.22 27.81
N SER A 227 -23.20 0.76 27.48
CA SER A 227 -23.48 1.68 26.37
C SER A 227 -23.46 1.00 25.01
N VAL A 228 -22.57 0.03 24.80
CA VAL A 228 -22.53 -0.79 23.57
C VAL A 228 -23.80 -1.64 23.46
N GLU A 229 -24.25 -2.26 24.55
CA GLU A 229 -25.49 -3.05 24.54
C GLU A 229 -26.72 -2.19 24.20
N LYS A 230 -26.82 -0.98 24.79
CA LYS A 230 -27.87 -0.01 24.46
C LYS A 230 -27.82 0.39 22.97
N LEU A 231 -26.62 0.62 22.45
CA LEU A 231 -26.41 0.93 21.03
C LEU A 231 -26.90 -0.22 20.13
N GLU A 232 -26.55 -1.44 20.45
CA GLU A 232 -26.94 -2.61 19.67
C GLU A 232 -28.45 -2.83 19.64
N ASN A 233 -29.08 -2.75 20.83
CA ASN A 233 -30.51 -2.86 20.94
C ASN A 233 -31.23 -1.79 20.12
N LEU A 234 -30.72 -0.57 20.12
CA LEU A 234 -31.26 0.53 19.32
C LEU A 234 -31.08 0.28 17.82
N ILE A 235 -29.89 -0.16 17.39
CA ILE A 235 -29.62 -0.48 15.98
C ILE A 235 -30.57 -1.58 15.52
N ALA A 236 -30.67 -2.67 16.28
CA ALA A 236 -31.56 -3.78 15.97
C ALA A 236 -33.02 -3.33 15.88
N ALA A 237 -33.49 -2.48 16.81
CA ALA A 237 -34.86 -1.95 16.81
C ALA A 237 -35.13 -1.06 15.58
N VAL A 238 -34.17 -0.18 15.20
CA VAL A 238 -34.31 0.67 14.01
C VAL A 238 -34.37 -0.15 12.74
N ILE A 239 -33.53 -1.18 12.61
CA ILE A 239 -33.50 -2.08 11.45
C ILE A 239 -34.85 -2.85 11.39
N ALA A 240 -35.30 -3.42 12.50
CA ALA A 240 -36.56 -4.18 12.56
C ALA A 240 -37.78 -3.30 12.19
N GLU A 241 -37.81 -2.05 12.67
CA GLU A 241 -38.88 -1.10 12.35
C GLU A 241 -38.87 -0.71 10.86
N GLU A 242 -37.72 -0.49 10.26
CA GLU A 242 -37.60 -0.17 8.84
C GLU A 242 -38.01 -1.37 7.95
N ILE A 243 -37.62 -2.59 8.33
CA ILE A 243 -38.06 -3.83 7.65
C ILE A 243 -39.62 -3.96 7.74
N ARG A 244 -40.19 -3.70 8.92
CA ARG A 244 -41.63 -3.73 9.12
C ARG A 244 -42.33 -2.71 8.24
N ARG A 245 -41.86 -1.46 8.23
CA ARG A 245 -42.43 -0.40 7.39
C ARG A 245 -42.32 -0.71 5.89
N ALA A 246 -41.20 -1.32 5.47
CA ALA A 246 -41.03 -1.75 4.08
C ALA A 246 -42.06 -2.83 3.72
N ALA A 247 -42.26 -3.81 4.59
CA ALA A 247 -43.29 -4.84 4.39
C ALA A 247 -44.73 -4.30 4.40
N GLU A 248 -45.05 -3.31 5.27
CA GLU A 248 -46.33 -2.63 5.29
C GLU A 248 -46.58 -1.82 4.00
N ARG A 249 -45.56 -1.10 3.51
CA ARG A 249 -45.64 -0.39 2.23
C ARG A 249 -45.87 -1.33 1.05
N GLU A 250 -45.20 -2.50 1.05
CA GLU A 250 -45.38 -3.51 0.02
C GLU A 250 -46.80 -4.11 0.06
N LYS A 251 -47.34 -4.42 1.25
CA LYS A 251 -48.72 -4.88 1.43
C LYS A 251 -49.75 -3.82 0.98
N ALA A 252 -49.52 -2.55 1.35
CA ALA A 252 -50.37 -1.45 0.92
C ALA A 252 -50.31 -1.21 -0.60
N ALA A 253 -49.14 -1.36 -1.22
CA ALA A 253 -49.00 -1.30 -2.66
C ALA A 253 -49.69 -2.45 -3.39
N LYS A 254 -49.58 -3.67 -2.86
CA LYS A 254 -50.32 -4.85 -3.38
C LYS A 254 -51.84 -4.67 -3.24
N GLY A 255 -52.35 -4.27 -2.06
CA GLY A 255 -53.78 -4.01 -1.86
C GLY A 255 -54.32 -2.88 -2.75
N ARG A 256 -53.51 -1.86 -3.06
CA ARG A 256 -53.89 -0.77 -3.98
C ARG A 256 -53.91 -1.22 -5.44
N SER A 257 -52.98 -2.13 -5.82
CA SER A 257 -52.99 -2.73 -7.16
C SER A 257 -54.14 -3.72 -7.35
N GLU A 258 -54.55 -4.47 -6.32
CA GLU A 258 -55.72 -5.35 -6.35
C GLU A 258 -57.03 -4.55 -6.41
N ALA A 259 -57.13 -3.45 -5.67
CA ALA A 259 -58.29 -2.54 -5.74
C ALA A 259 -58.45 -1.85 -7.11
N LEU A 260 -57.35 -1.59 -7.81
CA LEU A 260 -57.36 -1.05 -9.18
C LEU A 260 -57.50 -2.14 -10.26
N ALA A 261 -57.15 -3.39 -9.96
CA ALA A 261 -57.27 -4.53 -10.88
C ALA A 261 -58.69 -5.13 -10.96
N GLY A 262 -59.65 -4.67 -10.12
CA GLY A 262 -61.05 -5.04 -10.22
C GLY A 262 -61.74 -4.61 -11.51
N THR A 263 -61.08 -3.94 -12.45
CA THR A 263 -61.66 -3.43 -13.69
C THR A 263 -60.96 -3.83 -14.97
N LYS A 264 -59.90 -4.66 -14.97
CA LYS A 264 -59.38 -5.26 -16.22
C LYS A 264 -58.52 -6.50 -15.94
N ARG A 265 -59.04 -7.67 -16.35
CA ARG A 265 -58.25 -8.89 -16.54
C ARG A 265 -57.18 -8.65 -17.60
N SER A 266 -55.90 -8.64 -17.20
CA SER A 266 -54.80 -8.81 -18.09
C SER A 266 -53.72 -9.59 -17.37
N THR A 267 -53.36 -10.74 -17.92
CA THR A 267 -52.26 -11.59 -17.55
C THR A 267 -50.95 -10.84 -17.68
N GLY A 268 -50.30 -10.49 -16.57
CA GLY A 268 -49.00 -9.82 -16.59
C GLY A 268 -48.26 -10.13 -15.31
N ARG A 269 -47.11 -10.79 -15.43
CA ARG A 269 -46.06 -11.00 -14.44
C ARG A 269 -45.88 -9.71 -13.63
N THR A 270 -46.07 -9.72 -12.32
CA THR A 270 -45.81 -8.60 -11.42
C THR A 270 -44.34 -8.28 -11.43
N ALA A 271 -43.95 -7.22 -12.14
CA ALA A 271 -42.66 -6.57 -12.02
C ALA A 271 -42.55 -5.92 -10.62
N PRO A 272 -41.41 -5.99 -9.92
CA PRO A 272 -41.19 -5.27 -8.67
C PRO A 272 -41.43 -3.76 -8.88
N THR A 273 -42.05 -3.12 -7.88
CA THR A 273 -42.30 -1.67 -7.94
C THR A 273 -40.97 -0.93 -8.17
N ALA A 274 -40.97 0.13 -8.97
CA ALA A 274 -39.73 0.89 -9.33
C ALA A 274 -38.92 1.33 -8.10
N SER A 275 -39.57 1.52 -6.94
CA SER A 275 -38.92 1.86 -5.66
C SER A 275 -38.11 0.67 -5.08
N SER A 276 -38.65 -0.56 -5.15
CA SER A 276 -37.91 -1.74 -4.63
C SER A 276 -36.77 -2.16 -5.55
N ALA A 277 -36.93 -1.99 -6.85
CA ALA A 277 -35.85 -2.22 -7.82
C ALA A 277 -34.69 -1.23 -7.65
N ALA A 278 -34.98 0.06 -7.37
CA ALA A 278 -33.97 1.07 -7.11
C ALA A 278 -33.21 0.80 -5.78
N ALA A 279 -33.92 0.39 -4.72
CA ALA A 279 -33.30 0.04 -3.45
C ALA A 279 -32.43 -1.20 -3.55
N ALA A 280 -32.88 -2.24 -4.28
CA ALA A 280 -32.07 -3.43 -4.56
C ALA A 280 -30.82 -3.11 -5.39
N ALA A 281 -30.91 -2.20 -6.37
CA ALA A 281 -29.77 -1.74 -7.14
C ALA A 281 -28.73 -1.00 -6.27
N VAL A 282 -29.18 -0.18 -5.32
CA VAL A 282 -28.28 0.49 -4.36
C VAL A 282 -27.61 -0.52 -3.45
N ALA A 283 -28.32 -1.52 -2.93
CA ALA A 283 -27.74 -2.57 -2.10
C ALA A 283 -26.69 -3.39 -2.86
N ALA A 284 -26.97 -3.79 -4.10
CA ALA A 284 -26.02 -4.52 -4.95
C ALA A 284 -24.77 -3.67 -5.27
N SER A 285 -24.93 -2.37 -5.53
CA SER A 285 -23.79 -1.47 -5.79
C SER A 285 -22.98 -1.19 -4.53
N PHE A 286 -23.62 -1.14 -3.35
CA PHE A 286 -22.91 -1.05 -2.07
C PHE A 286 -22.06 -2.31 -1.85
N GLU A 287 -22.62 -3.51 -2.06
CA GLU A 287 -21.88 -4.77 -1.94
C GLU A 287 -20.70 -4.85 -2.91
N ALA A 288 -20.89 -4.41 -4.14
CA ALA A 288 -19.81 -4.34 -5.15
C ALA A 288 -18.68 -3.36 -4.77
N SER A 289 -18.94 -2.40 -3.86
CA SER A 289 -17.95 -1.44 -3.36
C SER A 289 -17.11 -1.98 -2.20
N ARG A 290 -17.21 -3.26 -1.88
CA ARG A 290 -16.38 -3.92 -0.86
C ARG A 290 -14.90 -3.73 -1.15
N SER A 291 -14.10 -3.40 -0.14
CA SER A 291 -12.67 -3.03 -0.22
C SER A 291 -12.37 -1.72 -0.98
N GLN A 292 -13.40 -0.95 -1.35
CA GLN A 292 -13.27 0.31 -2.09
C GLN A 292 -13.94 1.50 -1.38
N LEU A 293 -14.58 1.29 -0.23
CA LEU A 293 -15.20 2.37 0.51
C LEU A 293 -14.17 3.33 1.07
N ASN A 294 -14.41 4.62 0.87
CA ASN A 294 -13.56 5.65 1.49
C ASN A 294 -13.72 5.61 3.01
N TRP A 295 -12.65 5.98 3.71
CA TRP A 295 -12.70 6.15 5.15
C TRP A 295 -13.71 7.23 5.54
N PRO A 296 -14.44 7.02 6.67
CA PRO A 296 -15.41 8.01 7.15
C PRO A 296 -14.76 9.27 7.71
N VAL A 297 -13.43 9.28 7.90
CA VAL A 297 -12.61 10.41 8.33
C VAL A 297 -11.43 10.59 7.40
N SER A 298 -10.95 11.82 7.22
CA SER A 298 -9.83 12.08 6.31
C SER A 298 -8.49 11.66 6.89
N SER A 299 -8.36 11.66 8.22
CA SER A 299 -7.16 11.29 8.96
C SER A 299 -7.51 10.34 10.12
N GLY A 300 -6.63 9.42 10.46
CA GLY A 300 -6.82 8.50 11.59
C GLY A 300 -6.25 7.11 11.34
N PHE A 301 -6.36 6.28 12.37
CA PHE A 301 -5.98 4.87 12.36
C PHE A 301 -7.00 4.06 13.17
N ILE A 302 -7.07 2.75 12.91
CA ILE A 302 -7.92 1.84 13.68
C ILE A 302 -7.26 1.60 15.03
N ALA A 303 -7.86 2.14 16.08
CA ALA A 303 -7.42 1.95 17.46
C ALA A 303 -7.92 0.62 18.05
N ASN A 304 -9.17 0.25 17.73
CA ASN A 304 -9.74 -1.04 18.11
C ASN A 304 -10.36 -1.71 16.87
N HIS A 305 -9.89 -2.91 16.60
CA HIS A 305 -10.34 -3.71 15.46
C HIS A 305 -11.72 -4.35 15.70
N PHE A 306 -12.33 -4.86 14.64
CA PHE A 306 -13.57 -5.62 14.72
C PHE A 306 -13.37 -6.97 15.42
N GLY A 307 -14.36 -7.37 16.25
CA GLY A 307 -14.41 -8.66 16.90
C GLY A 307 -13.75 -8.68 18.29
N ARG A 308 -13.46 -9.90 18.76
CA ARG A 308 -12.98 -10.14 20.13
C ARG A 308 -11.50 -9.87 20.26
N GLN A 309 -11.12 -9.01 21.20
CA GLN A 309 -9.75 -8.61 21.47
C GLN A 309 -9.46 -8.62 22.98
N SER A 310 -8.20 -8.90 23.34
CA SER A 310 -7.75 -8.73 24.72
C SER A 310 -7.64 -7.24 25.05
N HIS A 311 -8.13 -6.85 26.24
CA HIS A 311 -7.96 -5.49 26.71
C HIS A 311 -6.45 -5.20 26.88
N PRO A 312 -5.93 -4.06 26.40
CA PRO A 312 -4.48 -3.79 26.40
C PRO A 312 -3.84 -3.72 27.78
N ILE A 313 -4.61 -3.40 28.82
CA ILE A 313 -4.12 -3.22 30.20
C ILE A 313 -4.71 -4.27 31.14
N LEU A 314 -6.03 -4.52 31.09
CA LEU A 314 -6.70 -5.42 32.01
C LEU A 314 -6.47 -6.87 31.59
N LYS A 315 -5.65 -7.61 32.36
CA LYS A 315 -5.30 -9.01 32.07
C LYS A 315 -6.53 -9.92 32.14
N GLY A 316 -6.72 -10.79 31.14
CA GLY A 316 -7.80 -11.75 31.09
C GLY A 316 -9.16 -11.16 30.68
N VAL A 317 -9.25 -9.86 30.45
CA VAL A 317 -10.47 -9.19 29.97
C VAL A 317 -10.52 -9.21 28.46
N ILE A 318 -11.62 -9.72 27.90
CA ILE A 318 -11.90 -9.70 26.46
C ILE A 318 -12.95 -8.64 26.19
N VAL A 319 -12.69 -7.79 25.21
CA VAL A 319 -13.61 -6.77 24.68
C VAL A 319 -14.08 -7.26 23.31
N ASP A 320 -15.38 -7.22 23.07
CA ASP A 320 -15.97 -7.52 21.76
C ASP A 320 -16.40 -6.22 21.08
N ASN A 321 -15.77 -5.89 19.96
CA ASN A 321 -16.04 -4.68 19.19
C ASN A 321 -16.85 -5.05 17.92
N HIS A 322 -18.07 -4.57 17.85
CA HIS A 322 -18.98 -4.86 16.75
C HIS A 322 -18.82 -3.93 15.52
N GLY A 323 -17.78 -3.14 15.53
CA GLY A 323 -17.34 -2.26 14.46
C GLY A 323 -15.85 -2.03 14.56
N VAL A 324 -15.41 -0.86 14.14
CA VAL A 324 -14.03 -0.36 14.34
C VAL A 324 -14.06 0.97 15.08
N ASP A 325 -13.15 1.16 16.02
CA ASP A 325 -12.91 2.49 16.57
C ASP A 325 -11.75 3.14 15.82
N ILE A 326 -12.02 4.25 15.16
CA ILE A 326 -11.04 5.02 14.41
C ILE A 326 -10.61 6.22 15.25
N GLN A 327 -9.38 6.22 15.72
CA GLN A 327 -8.80 7.38 16.41
C GLN A 327 -8.33 8.41 15.38
N THR A 328 -8.69 9.67 15.60
CA THR A 328 -8.47 10.77 14.66
C THR A 328 -8.14 12.07 15.37
N ASN A 329 -8.01 13.17 14.63
CA ASN A 329 -7.76 14.50 15.18
C ASN A 329 -9.01 15.05 15.89
N ARG A 330 -8.79 16.02 16.80
CA ARG A 330 -9.86 16.75 17.48
C ARG A 330 -10.75 17.49 16.48
N GLY A 331 -12.08 17.27 16.59
CA GLY A 331 -13.05 17.97 15.72
C GLY A 331 -13.03 17.53 14.26
N GLU A 332 -12.46 16.36 13.96
CA GLU A 332 -12.42 15.82 12.59
C GLU A 332 -13.83 15.66 12.02
N GLU A 333 -14.01 16.04 10.75
CA GLU A 333 -15.27 15.86 10.05
C GLU A 333 -15.53 14.40 9.71
N VAL A 334 -16.76 13.95 9.99
CA VAL A 334 -17.22 12.62 9.61
C VAL A 334 -17.99 12.70 8.30
N ARG A 335 -17.66 11.84 7.37
CA ARG A 335 -18.23 11.78 6.02
C ARG A 335 -18.89 10.44 5.78
N ALA A 336 -20.02 10.46 5.06
CA ALA A 336 -20.68 9.25 4.62
C ALA A 336 -19.78 8.43 3.69
N VAL A 337 -19.66 7.14 3.94
CA VAL A 337 -18.82 6.25 3.11
C VAL A 337 -19.47 5.94 1.76
N TYR A 338 -20.79 6.04 1.67
CA TYR A 338 -21.58 5.71 0.47
C TYR A 338 -22.89 6.51 0.41
N ASP A 339 -23.52 6.53 -0.78
CA ASP A 339 -24.85 7.13 -1.01
C ASP A 339 -25.91 6.41 -0.17
N GLY A 340 -26.85 7.14 0.42
CA GLY A 340 -27.91 6.52 1.23
C GLY A 340 -28.95 7.51 1.74
N GLU A 341 -29.73 7.08 2.70
CA GLU A 341 -30.75 7.88 3.39
C GLU A 341 -30.56 7.75 4.91
N VAL A 342 -30.61 8.88 5.62
CA VAL A 342 -30.48 8.89 7.09
C VAL A 342 -31.70 8.21 7.71
N ALA A 343 -31.53 7.02 8.25
CA ALA A 343 -32.59 6.26 8.91
C ALA A 343 -32.91 6.82 10.30
N THR A 344 -31.87 7.17 11.06
CA THR A 344 -32.06 7.76 12.40
C THR A 344 -30.86 8.64 12.79
N VAL A 345 -31.17 9.60 13.65
CA VAL A 345 -30.20 10.41 14.40
C VAL A 345 -30.66 10.39 15.84
N THR A 346 -29.76 9.98 16.75
CA THR A 346 -30.12 9.85 18.17
C THR A 346 -28.90 10.14 19.06
N ASP A 347 -29.12 10.30 20.35
CA ASP A 347 -28.08 10.45 21.38
C ASP A 347 -28.16 9.23 22.31
N ILE A 348 -27.03 8.60 22.57
CA ILE A 348 -26.95 7.43 23.47
C ILE A 348 -25.99 7.77 24.61
N PRO A 349 -26.43 7.62 25.88
CA PRO A 349 -25.56 7.79 27.02
C PRO A 349 -24.29 6.94 26.89
N GLY A 350 -23.11 7.57 27.03
CA GLY A 350 -21.79 6.93 26.89
C GLY A 350 -21.30 6.73 25.46
N MET A 351 -22.17 6.88 24.43
CA MET A 351 -21.79 6.78 23.02
C MET A 351 -22.04 8.08 22.24
N HIS A 352 -22.56 9.13 22.91
CA HIS A 352 -22.86 10.42 22.31
C HIS A 352 -23.80 10.33 21.09
N LYS A 353 -23.72 11.30 20.18
CA LYS A 353 -24.60 11.33 19.03
C LYS A 353 -24.21 10.26 18.01
N LEU A 354 -25.24 9.71 17.38
CA LEU A 354 -25.17 8.62 16.42
C LEU A 354 -25.99 8.98 15.18
N ILE A 355 -25.44 8.61 14.04
CA ILE A 355 -26.14 8.62 12.74
C ILE A 355 -26.14 7.22 12.19
N MET A 356 -27.30 6.80 11.66
CA MET A 356 -27.46 5.54 10.95
C MET A 356 -27.94 5.84 9.53
N ILE A 357 -27.23 5.37 8.52
CA ILE A 357 -27.54 5.58 7.11
C ILE A 357 -27.90 4.24 6.48
N LYS A 358 -29.01 4.20 5.77
CA LYS A 358 -29.50 3.07 5.00
C LYS A 358 -28.99 3.12 3.57
N HIS A 359 -28.44 2.02 3.07
CA HIS A 359 -27.94 1.85 1.71
C HIS A 359 -28.71 0.77 0.97
N GLY A 360 -29.80 1.15 0.32
CA GLY A 360 -30.76 0.19 -0.21
C GLY A 360 -31.60 -0.47 0.88
N ASP A 361 -32.00 -1.74 0.71
CA ASP A 361 -32.87 -2.42 1.66
C ASP A 361 -32.13 -3.31 2.66
N GLU A 362 -30.86 -3.67 2.39
CA GLU A 362 -30.15 -4.66 3.17
C GLU A 362 -29.00 -4.11 4.01
N TYR A 363 -28.37 -2.99 3.58
CA TYR A 363 -27.14 -2.50 4.19
C TYR A 363 -27.34 -1.21 4.98
N TRP A 364 -26.57 -1.12 6.07
CA TRP A 364 -26.61 0.02 6.99
C TRP A 364 -25.20 0.38 7.44
N THR A 365 -24.92 1.66 7.56
CA THR A 365 -23.71 2.15 8.22
C THR A 365 -24.06 2.98 9.44
N VAL A 366 -23.29 2.79 10.51
CA VAL A 366 -23.49 3.46 11.80
C VAL A 366 -22.24 4.27 12.12
N TYR A 367 -22.46 5.53 12.48
CA TYR A 367 -21.43 6.48 12.87
C TYR A 367 -21.76 6.98 14.28
N ALA A 368 -21.04 6.52 15.29
CA ALA A 368 -21.26 6.88 16.68
C ALA A 368 -20.06 7.63 17.28
N LYS A 369 -20.22 8.16 18.49
CA LYS A 369 -19.28 9.06 19.17
C LYS A 369 -19.10 10.39 18.40
N LEU A 370 -20.23 11.00 18.01
CA LEU A 370 -20.25 12.31 17.36
C LEU A 370 -20.53 13.43 18.36
N ALA A 371 -19.77 14.52 18.26
CA ALA A 371 -20.05 15.76 19.02
C ALA A 371 -21.20 16.53 18.37
N LYS A 372 -21.19 16.62 17.03
CA LYS A 372 -22.19 17.35 16.24
C LYS A 372 -22.70 16.48 15.11
N VAL A 373 -23.97 16.68 14.77
CA VAL A 373 -24.65 16.07 13.63
C VAL A 373 -25.07 17.21 12.69
N LYS A 374 -24.80 17.06 11.39
CA LYS A 374 -25.09 18.07 10.34
C LYS A 374 -26.22 17.62 9.41
N VAL A 375 -26.87 16.51 9.70
CA VAL A 375 -27.91 15.89 8.87
C VAL A 375 -29.14 15.53 9.69
N ALA A 376 -30.28 15.39 9.03
CA ALA A 376 -31.56 15.07 9.66
C ALA A 376 -32.10 13.71 9.19
N ARG A 377 -32.97 13.08 9.99
CA ARG A 377 -33.65 11.84 9.61
C ARG A 377 -34.44 12.00 8.31
N GLY A 378 -34.32 11.04 7.39
CA GLY A 378 -34.96 11.04 6.08
C GLY A 378 -34.18 11.83 5.00
N GLU A 379 -33.06 12.46 5.36
CA GLU A 379 -32.22 13.19 4.41
C GLU A 379 -31.47 12.20 3.50
N LYS A 380 -31.45 12.48 2.20
CA LYS A 380 -30.66 11.73 1.22
C LYS A 380 -29.21 12.23 1.23
N ILE A 381 -28.29 11.32 1.44
CA ILE A 381 -26.87 11.59 1.61
C ILE A 381 -26.08 11.07 0.41
N LYS A 382 -25.12 11.86 -0.05
CA LYS A 382 -24.14 11.44 -1.05
C LYS A 382 -22.87 10.91 -0.38
N ALA A 383 -22.20 10.01 -1.06
CA ALA A 383 -20.86 9.56 -0.67
C ALA A 383 -19.93 10.77 -0.47
N ARG A 384 -19.12 10.74 0.60
CA ARG A 384 -18.19 11.81 1.03
C ARG A 384 -18.86 13.08 1.55
N GLN A 385 -20.18 13.17 1.61
CA GLN A 385 -20.88 14.28 2.26
C GLN A 385 -20.54 14.32 3.74
N VAL A 386 -20.27 15.50 4.30
CA VAL A 386 -20.04 15.70 5.73
C VAL A 386 -21.35 15.53 6.47
N ILE A 387 -21.38 14.60 7.45
CA ILE A 387 -22.56 14.24 8.23
C ILE A 387 -22.46 14.67 9.69
N GLY A 388 -21.23 14.90 10.19
CA GLY A 388 -21.00 15.28 11.59
C GLY A 388 -19.55 15.59 11.90
N GLU A 389 -19.25 15.71 13.20
CA GLU A 389 -17.92 15.93 13.76
C GLU A 389 -17.67 14.92 14.89
N VAL A 390 -16.44 14.40 14.99
CA VAL A 390 -16.05 13.42 16.00
C VAL A 390 -16.06 14.07 17.39
N TYR A 391 -16.52 13.33 18.40
CA TYR A 391 -16.44 13.72 19.82
C TYR A 391 -15.02 13.51 20.35
N THR A 392 -14.58 14.42 21.20
CA THR A 392 -13.32 14.32 21.95
C THR A 392 -13.66 14.15 23.42
N ASP A 393 -13.13 13.08 24.04
CA ASP A 393 -13.34 12.81 25.47
C ASP A 393 -12.53 13.73 26.40
N ALA A 394 -12.67 13.53 27.72
CA ALA A 394 -11.98 14.33 28.72
C ALA A 394 -10.46 14.12 28.71
N GLU A 395 -10.00 12.96 28.21
CA GLU A 395 -8.58 12.61 28.06
C GLU A 395 -7.97 13.14 26.75
N GLY A 396 -8.73 13.93 25.97
CA GLY A 396 -8.27 14.49 24.70
C GLY A 396 -8.29 13.48 23.53
N THR A 397 -8.89 12.29 23.72
CA THR A 397 -8.99 11.26 22.68
C THR A 397 -10.21 11.50 21.79
N SER A 398 -10.01 11.53 20.51
CA SER A 398 -11.07 11.67 19.50
C SER A 398 -11.21 10.35 18.76
N GLN A 399 -12.35 9.68 18.91
CA GLN A 399 -12.61 8.38 18.27
C GLN A 399 -13.99 8.35 17.63
N LEU A 400 -14.03 7.89 16.38
CA LEU A 400 -15.25 7.53 15.69
C LEU A 400 -15.47 6.02 15.82
N GLN A 401 -16.65 5.59 16.27
CA GLN A 401 -17.05 4.21 16.13
C GLN A 401 -17.84 4.04 14.83
N PHE A 402 -17.35 3.15 13.95
CA PHE A 402 -17.91 2.89 12.64
C PHE A 402 -18.31 1.42 12.51
N GLN A 403 -19.57 1.18 12.10
CA GLN A 403 -20.09 -0.18 11.93
C GLN A 403 -20.76 -0.30 10.57
N ILE A 404 -20.74 -1.53 10.02
CA ILE A 404 -21.49 -1.94 8.82
C ILE A 404 -22.38 -3.12 9.20
N TRP A 405 -23.64 -3.05 8.82
CA TRP A 405 -24.63 -4.08 9.07
C TRP A 405 -25.28 -4.53 7.76
N ARG A 406 -25.52 -5.82 7.64
CA ARG A 406 -26.39 -6.39 6.61
C ARG A 406 -27.61 -7.00 7.30
N ASN A 407 -28.78 -6.39 7.11
CA ASN A 407 -29.97 -6.70 7.89
C ASN A 407 -29.69 -6.62 9.40
N GLN A 408 -29.65 -7.74 10.11
CA GLN A 408 -29.31 -7.81 11.54
C GLN A 408 -27.92 -8.38 11.81
N GLU A 409 -27.11 -8.62 10.77
CA GLU A 409 -25.79 -9.19 10.89
C GLU A 409 -24.72 -8.09 10.87
N LYS A 410 -23.78 -8.17 11.82
CA LYS A 410 -22.63 -7.25 11.92
C LYS A 410 -21.53 -7.69 10.97
N MET A 411 -21.09 -6.77 10.12
CA MET A 411 -20.03 -7.02 9.13
C MET A 411 -18.74 -6.39 9.60
N ASN A 412 -17.60 -7.04 9.31
CA ASN A 412 -16.29 -6.44 9.62
C ASN A 412 -16.01 -5.24 8.69
N PRO A 413 -15.99 -3.99 9.20
CA PRO A 413 -15.80 -2.81 8.37
C PRO A 413 -14.41 -2.75 7.70
N GLU A 414 -13.39 -3.39 8.27
CA GLU A 414 -12.03 -3.39 7.73
C GLU A 414 -11.94 -4.05 6.35
N THR A 415 -12.85 -4.99 6.07
CA THR A 415 -12.93 -5.66 4.76
C THR A 415 -13.62 -4.80 3.68
N TRP A 416 -14.21 -3.68 4.06
CA TRP A 416 -14.95 -2.77 3.18
C TRP A 416 -14.18 -1.48 2.88
N LEU A 417 -13.42 -1.01 3.86
CA LEU A 417 -12.64 0.22 3.73
C LEU A 417 -11.41 0.02 2.82
N LEU A 418 -11.10 1.04 2.03
CA LEU A 418 -9.85 1.09 1.29
C LEU A 418 -8.66 0.88 2.23
N GLY A 419 -7.74 -0.03 1.90
CA GLY A 419 -6.51 -0.20 2.64
C GLY A 419 -5.70 1.11 2.67
N LYS A 420 -5.39 1.60 3.87
CA LYS A 420 -4.50 2.76 4.07
C LYS A 420 -3.05 2.34 4.20
#